data_02bcb5b4116d6b593b26829fef41a8da
#
_entry.id   02bcb5b4116d6b593b26829fef41a8da
#
_cell.length_a   1.000
_cell.length_b   1.000
_cell.length_c   1.000
_cell.angle_alpha   90.00
_cell.angle_beta   90.00
_cell.angle_gamma   90.00
#
_symmetry.space_group_name_H-M   'P 1'
#
loop_
_entity.id
_entity.type
_entity.pdbx_description
1 polymer ?
#
loop_
_entity_poly.entity_id
_entity_poly.type
_entity_poly.pdbx_seq_one_letter_code
_entity_poly.pdbx_strand_id
1 'polypeptide(L)'
;DRAGIPFAASTVGICPIEEIQAATDRPAWFQLYMLRDRGVVRAMLDRAQAAGCRTLVFTVDLAVVGNRHRDSRNGMLAGGLAGSLSKAWQIVSHPRWVLDVGIRGKPHDFGNLREVVGGAKDLDEFKNYIDSQFDPAVTWDDIAWLRGLWNGKLLIKGVMCADDARAALDAGADGVVVSNHGGRQLEG
;
A
#
# COMPACT_ATOMS: atom_id res chain seq x y z
N ASP A 1 -8.00 -11.93 -12.39
CA ASP A 1 -8.55 -11.81 -13.76
C ASP A 1 -9.62 -12.84 -14.09
N ARG A 2 -9.46 -14.11 -13.64
CA ARG A 2 -10.45 -15.19 -13.89
C ARG A 2 -11.87 -14.86 -13.38
N ALA A 3 -11.98 -14.09 -12.29
CA ALA A 3 -13.27 -13.69 -11.72
C ALA A 3 -13.90 -12.46 -12.40
N GLY A 4 -13.20 -11.81 -13.33
CA GLY A 4 -13.67 -10.61 -14.02
C GLY A 4 -13.84 -9.36 -13.16
N ILE A 5 -13.31 -9.36 -11.94
CA ILE A 5 -13.36 -8.23 -11.01
C ILE A 5 -12.09 -7.37 -11.15
N PRO A 6 -12.17 -6.04 -10.89
CA PRO A 6 -11.01 -5.17 -10.86
C PRO A 6 -9.99 -5.61 -9.78
N PHE A 7 -8.71 -5.47 -10.08
CA PHE A 7 -7.62 -5.66 -9.14
C PHE A 7 -6.95 -4.33 -8.83
N ALA A 8 -6.74 -4.02 -7.55
CA ALA A 8 -6.03 -2.83 -7.12
C ALA A 8 -4.63 -3.21 -6.59
N ALA A 9 -3.59 -2.69 -7.25
CA ALA A 9 -2.21 -2.82 -6.81
C ALA A 9 -1.91 -1.80 -5.71
N SER A 10 -1.34 -2.25 -4.61
CA SER A 10 -1.00 -1.37 -3.48
C SER A 10 0.34 -0.67 -3.67
N THR A 11 0.48 0.55 -3.15
CA THR A 11 1.78 1.24 -2.98
C THR A 11 2.83 0.33 -2.34
N VAL A 12 2.43 -0.40 -1.31
CA VAL A 12 3.28 -1.32 -0.56
C VAL A 12 3.14 -2.77 -1.04
N GLY A 13 2.79 -2.97 -2.31
CA GLY A 13 2.73 -4.29 -2.94
C GLY A 13 4.12 -4.88 -3.17
N ILE A 14 4.25 -6.20 -3.03
CA ILE A 14 5.51 -6.93 -3.30
C ILE A 14 5.84 -6.91 -4.80
N CYS A 15 4.83 -7.08 -5.67
CA CYS A 15 5.02 -6.98 -7.11
C CYS A 15 4.91 -5.52 -7.56
N PRO A 16 5.82 -5.02 -8.40
CA PRO A 16 5.69 -3.70 -9.00
C PRO A 16 4.49 -3.64 -9.95
N ILE A 17 3.94 -2.44 -10.13
CA ILE A 17 2.71 -2.22 -10.90
C ILE A 17 2.87 -2.65 -12.36
N GLU A 18 4.04 -2.47 -12.94
CA GLU A 18 4.36 -2.84 -14.31
C GLU A 18 4.21 -4.35 -14.54
N GLU A 19 4.66 -5.13 -13.57
CA GLU A 19 4.56 -6.58 -13.62
C GLU A 19 3.13 -7.09 -13.42
N ILE A 20 2.39 -6.45 -12.50
CA ILE A 20 0.97 -6.75 -12.30
C ILE A 20 0.20 -6.46 -13.60
N GLN A 21 0.46 -5.32 -14.23
CA GLN A 21 -0.22 -4.95 -15.46
C GLN A 21 0.15 -5.88 -16.63
N ALA A 22 1.40 -6.32 -16.71
CA ALA A 22 1.84 -7.29 -17.73
C ALA A 22 1.18 -8.67 -17.57
N ALA A 23 0.71 -9.00 -16.37
CA ALA A 23 0.05 -10.27 -16.05
C ALA A 23 -1.49 -10.21 -16.20
N THR A 24 -2.07 -9.08 -16.61
CA THR A 24 -3.52 -8.90 -16.72
C THR A 24 -3.91 -8.30 -18.06
N ASP A 25 -5.06 -8.72 -18.61
CA ASP A 25 -5.62 -8.18 -19.85
C ASP A 25 -6.44 -6.89 -19.61
N ARG A 26 -6.68 -6.53 -18.36
CA ARG A 26 -7.48 -5.38 -17.97
C ARG A 26 -6.63 -4.37 -17.22
N PRO A 27 -6.91 -3.06 -17.34
CA PRO A 27 -6.24 -2.04 -16.56
C PRO A 27 -6.39 -2.30 -15.05
N ALA A 28 -5.27 -2.51 -14.36
CA ALA A 28 -5.27 -2.57 -12.90
C ALA A 28 -5.56 -1.17 -12.33
N TRP A 29 -6.14 -1.14 -11.14
CA TRP A 29 -6.21 0.08 -10.35
C TRP A 29 -4.92 0.24 -9.56
N PHE A 30 -4.51 1.47 -9.31
CA PHE A 30 -3.38 1.75 -8.43
C PHE A 30 -3.87 2.36 -7.12
N GLN A 31 -3.53 1.75 -5.99
CA GLN A 31 -3.84 2.30 -4.68
C GLN A 31 -2.62 3.05 -4.14
N LEU A 32 -2.82 4.32 -3.78
CA LEU A 32 -1.80 5.23 -3.30
C LEU A 32 -2.02 5.58 -1.82
N TYR A 33 -0.95 5.52 -1.04
CA TYR A 33 -0.80 6.26 0.21
C TYR A 33 0.02 7.52 -0.03
N MET A 34 -0.31 8.61 0.67
CA MET A 34 0.49 9.83 0.57
C MET A 34 1.83 9.63 1.29
N LEU A 35 2.91 9.94 0.57
CA LEU A 35 4.25 10.00 1.13
C LEU A 35 4.69 11.45 1.30
N ARG A 36 5.55 11.70 2.30
CA ARG A 36 6.13 13.04 2.56
C ARG A 36 6.90 13.56 1.36
N ASP A 37 7.65 12.69 0.68
CA ASP A 37 8.33 13.03 -0.56
C ASP A 37 7.34 13.00 -1.74
N ARG A 38 6.87 14.18 -2.13
CA ARG A 38 5.95 14.37 -3.27
C ARG A 38 6.60 14.02 -4.62
N GLY A 39 7.94 14.04 -4.70
CA GLY A 39 8.68 13.60 -5.89
C GLY A 39 8.52 12.10 -6.12
N VAL A 40 8.62 11.31 -5.05
CA VAL A 40 8.36 9.86 -5.08
C VAL A 40 6.91 9.56 -5.45
N VAL A 41 5.94 10.30 -4.88
CA VAL A 41 4.53 10.14 -5.24
C VAL A 41 4.33 10.39 -6.74
N ARG A 42 4.90 11.47 -7.28
CA ARG A 42 4.82 11.81 -8.71
C ARG A 42 5.40 10.68 -9.56
N ALA A 43 6.61 10.21 -9.25
CA ALA A 43 7.26 9.12 -9.99
C ALA A 43 6.41 7.84 -10.00
N MET A 44 5.79 7.49 -8.86
CA MET A 44 4.88 6.34 -8.80
C MET A 44 3.63 6.53 -9.65
N LEU A 45 3.04 7.73 -9.68
CA LEU A 45 1.89 8.03 -10.53
C LEU A 45 2.26 7.95 -12.02
N ASP A 46 3.41 8.48 -12.40
CA ASP A 46 3.92 8.42 -13.78
C ASP A 46 4.12 6.96 -14.21
N ARG A 47 4.73 6.14 -13.36
CA ARG A 47 4.89 4.70 -13.59
C ARG A 47 3.56 3.98 -13.73
N ALA A 48 2.60 4.24 -12.85
CA ALA A 48 1.28 3.62 -12.89
C ALA A 48 0.53 4.00 -14.18
N GLN A 49 0.60 5.26 -14.61
CA GLN A 49 -0.01 5.71 -15.88
C GLN A 49 0.69 5.07 -17.08
N ALA A 50 2.03 5.02 -17.09
CA ALA A 50 2.81 4.38 -18.14
C ALA A 50 2.52 2.87 -18.25
N ALA A 51 2.29 2.20 -17.11
CA ALA A 51 1.86 0.81 -17.07
C ALA A 51 0.42 0.59 -17.56
N GLY A 52 -0.38 1.65 -17.75
CA GLY A 52 -1.74 1.55 -18.27
C GLY A 52 -2.83 1.57 -17.20
N CYS A 53 -2.52 1.88 -15.94
CA CYS A 53 -3.52 2.08 -14.90
C CYS A 53 -4.40 3.31 -15.23
N ARG A 54 -5.72 3.15 -15.08
CA ARG A 54 -6.69 4.19 -15.37
C ARG A 54 -7.49 4.67 -14.17
N THR A 55 -7.35 3.98 -13.03
CA THR A 55 -8.02 4.31 -11.78
C THR A 55 -7.02 4.40 -10.65
N LEU A 56 -6.97 5.55 -10.01
CA LEU A 56 -6.22 5.80 -8.78
C LEU A 56 -7.15 5.70 -7.59
N VAL A 57 -6.80 4.91 -6.59
CA VAL A 57 -7.49 4.84 -5.29
C VAL A 57 -6.59 5.49 -4.24
N PHE A 58 -6.84 6.74 -3.95
CA PHE A 58 -6.09 7.45 -2.92
C PHE A 58 -6.68 7.15 -1.54
N THR A 59 -5.86 6.63 -0.64
CA THR A 59 -6.28 6.16 0.69
C THR A 59 -5.91 7.19 1.75
N VAL A 60 -6.91 7.69 2.48
CA VAL A 60 -6.77 8.79 3.47
C VAL A 60 -6.99 8.33 4.91
N ASP A 61 -7.40 7.08 5.14
CA ASP A 61 -7.69 6.50 6.45
C ASP A 61 -6.46 5.86 7.13
N LEU A 62 -5.24 6.31 6.79
CA LEU A 62 -3.98 5.83 7.34
C LEU A 62 -3.12 7.02 7.81
N ALA A 63 -3.62 7.79 8.77
CA ALA A 63 -2.83 8.86 9.39
C ALA A 63 -1.71 8.30 10.30
N VAL A 64 -1.98 7.16 10.95
CA VAL A 64 -1.05 6.44 11.83
C VAL A 64 -1.15 4.95 11.53
N VAL A 65 -0.03 4.24 11.57
CA VAL A 65 -0.03 2.77 11.41
C VAL A 65 -0.74 2.14 12.61
N GLY A 66 -1.84 1.42 12.35
CA GLY A 66 -2.64 0.77 13.39
C GLY A 66 -1.86 -0.29 14.17
N ASN A 67 -2.07 -0.34 15.48
CA ASN A 67 -1.45 -1.34 16.34
C ASN A 67 -2.15 -2.69 16.17
N ARG A 68 -1.46 -3.64 15.55
CA ARG A 68 -1.99 -4.98 15.28
C ARG A 68 -1.58 -5.94 16.40
N HIS A 69 -2.30 -5.94 17.51
CA HIS A 69 -2.02 -6.77 18.68
C HIS A 69 -1.86 -8.27 18.35
N ARG A 70 -2.54 -8.79 17.33
CA ARG A 70 -2.39 -10.17 16.90
C ARG A 70 -1.01 -10.43 16.32
N ASP A 71 -0.47 -9.52 15.52
CA ASP A 71 0.85 -9.65 14.91
C ASP A 71 1.94 -9.60 16.00
N SER A 72 1.76 -8.73 16.99
CA SER A 72 2.63 -8.69 18.20
C SER A 72 2.55 -9.98 19.01
N ARG A 73 1.34 -10.49 19.29
CA ARG A 73 1.14 -11.74 20.07
C ARG A 73 1.69 -12.97 19.35
N ASN A 74 1.61 -13.01 18.02
CA ASN A 74 2.17 -14.10 17.23
C ASN A 74 3.70 -14.04 17.09
N GLY A 75 4.36 -13.07 17.70
CA GLY A 75 5.82 -12.94 17.70
C GLY A 75 6.40 -12.42 16.39
N MET A 76 5.58 -11.91 15.47
CA MET A 76 6.03 -11.39 14.18
C MET A 76 6.92 -10.15 14.36
N LEU A 77 6.63 -9.34 15.39
CA LEU A 77 7.41 -8.16 15.79
C LEU A 77 8.32 -8.42 17.00
N ALA A 78 8.40 -9.67 17.51
CA ALA A 78 9.22 -9.99 18.65
C ALA A 78 10.70 -9.95 18.27
N GLY A 79 11.48 -9.16 19.03
CA GLY A 79 12.93 -9.13 18.96
C GLY A 79 13.60 -10.16 19.90
N GLY A 80 14.93 -10.27 19.83
CA GLY A 80 15.73 -11.14 20.67
C GLY A 80 15.64 -12.63 20.33
N LEU A 81 16.32 -13.46 21.15
CA LEU A 81 16.43 -14.91 20.93
C LEU A 81 15.07 -15.63 20.88
N ALA A 82 14.13 -15.27 21.75
CA ALA A 82 12.80 -15.87 21.78
C ALA A 82 12.00 -15.57 20.50
N GLY A 83 12.08 -14.33 19.99
CA GLY A 83 11.46 -13.96 18.73
C GLY A 83 12.07 -14.69 17.53
N SER A 84 13.39 -14.84 17.50
CA SER A 84 14.09 -15.60 16.45
C SER A 84 13.71 -17.07 16.46
N LEU A 85 13.60 -17.70 17.62
CA LEU A 85 13.17 -19.08 17.76
C LEU A 85 11.71 -19.28 17.32
N SER A 86 10.81 -18.34 17.68
CA SER A 86 9.42 -18.38 17.23
C SER A 86 9.31 -18.27 15.71
N LYS A 87 10.05 -17.34 15.09
CA LYS A 87 10.09 -17.18 13.62
C LYS A 87 10.65 -18.44 12.95
N ALA A 88 11.75 -19.01 13.47
CA ALA A 88 12.33 -20.23 12.95
C ALA A 88 11.36 -21.42 13.02
N TRP A 89 10.63 -21.56 14.13
CA TRP A 89 9.60 -22.58 14.27
C TRP A 89 8.47 -22.42 13.27
N GLN A 90 7.98 -21.18 13.06
CA GLN A 90 6.94 -20.90 12.05
C GLN A 90 7.42 -21.28 10.65
N ILE A 91 8.66 -20.99 10.29
CA ILE A 91 9.24 -21.36 8.99
C ILE A 91 9.28 -22.89 8.85
N VAL A 92 9.83 -23.60 9.82
CA VAL A 92 9.98 -25.05 9.77
C VAL A 92 8.64 -25.79 9.78
N SER A 93 7.65 -25.27 10.49
CA SER A 93 6.30 -25.86 10.57
C SER A 93 5.45 -25.66 9.33
N HIS A 94 5.87 -24.77 8.37
CA HIS A 94 5.12 -24.47 7.16
C HIS A 94 5.95 -24.73 5.87
N PRO A 95 6.40 -25.97 5.60
CA PRO A 95 7.34 -26.26 4.52
C PRO A 95 6.79 -25.91 3.12
N ARG A 96 5.48 -26.02 2.89
CA ARG A 96 4.85 -25.57 1.64
C ARG A 96 5.01 -24.08 1.42
N TRP A 97 4.79 -23.27 2.47
CA TRP A 97 4.99 -21.83 2.39
C TRP A 97 6.44 -21.47 2.10
N VAL A 98 7.40 -22.18 2.74
CA VAL A 98 8.84 -22.00 2.47
C VAL A 98 9.18 -22.29 1.03
N LEU A 99 8.65 -23.37 0.45
CA LEU A 99 8.88 -23.71 -0.95
C LEU A 99 8.23 -22.71 -1.91
N ASP A 100 6.96 -22.36 -1.68
CA ASP A 100 6.18 -21.59 -2.64
C ASP A 100 6.48 -20.08 -2.55
N VAL A 101 6.74 -19.57 -1.34
CA VAL A 101 7.00 -18.15 -1.10
C VAL A 101 8.49 -17.89 -0.88
N GLY A 102 9.16 -18.67 -0.02
CA GLY A 102 10.55 -18.44 0.34
C GLY A 102 11.55 -18.78 -0.77
N ILE A 103 11.32 -19.88 -1.52
CA ILE A 103 12.26 -20.36 -2.54
C ILE A 103 11.80 -20.01 -3.94
N ARG A 104 10.52 -20.25 -4.28
CA ARG A 104 9.97 -19.98 -5.62
C ARG A 104 9.39 -18.60 -5.77
N GLY A 105 9.04 -17.96 -4.65
CA GLY A 105 8.52 -16.59 -4.61
C GLY A 105 9.59 -15.55 -4.98
N LYS A 106 9.15 -14.33 -5.22
CA LYS A 106 10.04 -13.20 -5.49
C LYS A 106 10.68 -12.69 -4.19
N PRO A 107 11.77 -11.90 -4.33
CA PRO A 107 12.36 -11.21 -3.19
C PRO A 107 11.28 -10.49 -2.37
N HIS A 108 11.38 -10.59 -1.06
CA HIS A 108 10.42 -10.01 -0.11
C HIS A 108 10.71 -8.53 0.11
N ASP A 109 10.60 -7.74 -0.94
CA ASP A 109 10.68 -6.29 -0.89
C ASP A 109 9.40 -5.65 -1.48
N PHE A 110 9.20 -4.36 -1.24
CA PHE A 110 8.06 -3.64 -1.82
C PHE A 110 8.43 -3.16 -3.23
N GLY A 111 7.94 -3.86 -4.26
CA GLY A 111 8.34 -3.64 -5.63
C GLY A 111 8.13 -2.21 -6.15
N ASN A 112 7.07 -1.53 -5.70
CA ASN A 112 6.81 -0.14 -6.07
C ASN A 112 7.73 0.88 -5.38
N LEU A 113 8.32 0.52 -4.23
CA LEU A 113 9.15 1.39 -3.39
C LEU A 113 10.64 1.02 -3.43
N ARG A 114 11.02 0.02 -4.22
CA ARG A 114 12.40 -0.51 -4.29
C ARG A 114 13.43 0.59 -4.56
N GLU A 115 13.14 1.50 -5.47
CA GLU A 115 14.05 2.60 -5.83
C GLU A 115 14.21 3.61 -4.71
N VAL A 116 13.17 3.76 -3.87
CA VAL A 116 13.15 4.71 -2.76
C VAL A 116 13.86 4.13 -1.53
N VAL A 117 13.74 2.81 -1.34
CA VAL A 117 14.22 2.10 -0.15
C VAL A 117 15.55 1.38 -0.41
N GLY A 118 16.18 1.59 -1.54
CA GLY A 118 17.35 0.87 -2.06
C GLY A 118 18.59 0.75 -1.17
N GLY A 119 18.48 0.95 0.15
CA GLY A 119 19.55 0.84 1.14
C GLY A 119 19.18 0.13 2.44
N ALA A 120 17.93 -0.32 2.62
CA ALA A 120 17.54 -1.02 3.84
C ALA A 120 18.22 -2.41 3.91
N LYS A 121 18.91 -2.68 5.02
CA LYS A 121 19.70 -3.90 5.22
C LYS A 121 18.86 -5.05 5.77
N ASP A 122 17.74 -4.74 6.39
CA ASP A 122 16.81 -5.71 6.96
C ASP A 122 15.34 -5.22 6.89
N LEU A 123 14.41 -6.12 7.23
CA LEU A 123 12.98 -5.86 7.15
C LEU A 123 12.51 -4.80 8.16
N ASP A 124 13.16 -4.72 9.34
CA ASP A 124 12.77 -3.78 10.39
C ASP A 124 13.23 -2.35 10.03
N GLU A 125 14.45 -2.20 9.51
CA GLU A 125 14.95 -0.93 8.99
C GLU A 125 14.07 -0.42 7.84
N PHE A 126 13.72 -1.33 6.92
CA PHE A 126 12.82 -1.05 5.83
C PHE A 126 11.43 -0.61 6.31
N LYS A 127 10.84 -1.34 7.26
CA LYS A 127 9.53 -1.00 7.84
C LYS A 127 9.56 0.37 8.49
N ASN A 128 10.57 0.65 9.33
CA ASN A 128 10.71 1.93 10.02
C ASN A 128 10.87 3.10 9.02
N TYR A 129 11.62 2.87 7.93
CA TYR A 129 11.76 3.85 6.87
C TYR A 129 10.39 4.15 6.23
N ILE A 130 9.66 3.12 5.80
CA ILE A 130 8.34 3.28 5.17
C ILE A 130 7.35 3.96 6.12
N ASP A 131 7.30 3.55 7.38
CA ASP A 131 6.42 4.16 8.38
C ASP A 131 6.73 5.66 8.57
N SER A 132 8.02 6.05 8.46
CA SER A 132 8.45 7.46 8.52
C SER A 132 8.07 8.26 7.27
N GLN A 133 7.87 7.59 6.14
CA GLN A 133 7.55 8.25 4.86
C GLN A 133 6.06 8.55 4.69
N PHE A 134 5.17 7.86 5.41
CA PHE A 134 3.75 8.19 5.35
C PHE A 134 3.48 9.61 5.86
N ASP A 135 2.65 10.33 5.11
CA ASP A 135 2.25 11.69 5.48
C ASP A 135 0.89 11.67 6.19
N PRO A 136 0.85 11.95 7.50
CA PRO A 136 -0.41 12.00 8.24
C PRO A 136 -1.19 13.31 8.04
N ALA A 137 -0.58 14.32 7.41
CA ALA A 137 -1.11 15.67 7.29
C ALA A 137 -1.78 15.95 5.93
N VAL A 138 -2.44 14.93 5.37
CA VAL A 138 -3.15 15.05 4.09
C VAL A 138 -4.32 16.01 4.20
N THR A 139 -4.45 16.90 3.22
CA THR A 139 -5.51 17.89 3.10
C THR A 139 -6.27 17.77 1.77
N TRP A 140 -7.33 18.56 1.61
CA TRP A 140 -8.08 18.68 0.36
C TRP A 140 -7.24 19.22 -0.80
N ASP A 141 -6.24 20.06 -0.50
CA ASP A 141 -5.30 20.59 -1.50
C ASP A 141 -4.42 19.48 -2.08
N ASP A 142 -4.07 18.47 -1.29
CA ASP A 142 -3.35 17.31 -1.79
C ASP A 142 -4.20 16.50 -2.80
N ILE A 143 -5.52 16.42 -2.59
CA ILE A 143 -6.43 15.76 -3.54
C ILE A 143 -6.50 16.56 -4.84
N ALA A 144 -6.61 17.88 -4.76
CA ALA A 144 -6.58 18.76 -5.94
C ALA A 144 -5.22 18.65 -6.68
N TRP A 145 -4.11 18.56 -5.94
CA TRP A 145 -2.80 18.33 -6.49
C TRP A 145 -2.70 16.98 -7.22
N LEU A 146 -3.19 15.88 -6.60
CA LEU A 146 -3.26 14.56 -7.24
C LEU A 146 -4.12 14.59 -8.49
N ARG A 147 -5.26 15.29 -8.45
CA ARG A 147 -6.13 15.47 -9.62
C ARG A 147 -5.39 16.14 -10.79
N GLY A 148 -4.53 17.10 -10.50
CA GLY A 148 -3.69 17.75 -11.51
C GLY A 148 -2.64 16.83 -12.15
N LEU A 149 -2.25 15.76 -11.48
CA LEU A 149 -1.25 14.79 -11.96
C LEU A 149 -1.88 13.55 -12.61
N TRP A 150 -3.11 13.17 -12.21
CA TRP A 150 -3.74 11.93 -12.63
C TRP A 150 -4.82 12.18 -13.67
N ASN A 151 -4.63 11.62 -14.87
CA ASN A 151 -5.56 11.81 -15.99
C ASN A 151 -6.74 10.82 -16.00
N GLY A 152 -6.70 9.76 -15.20
CA GLY A 152 -7.74 8.74 -15.09
C GLY A 152 -8.77 9.03 -14.01
N LYS A 153 -9.51 8.01 -13.57
CA LYS A 153 -10.46 8.10 -12.46
C LYS A 153 -9.70 8.22 -11.13
N LEU A 154 -10.13 9.17 -10.29
CA LEU A 154 -9.61 9.38 -8.93
C LEU A 154 -10.70 9.03 -7.91
N LEU A 155 -10.46 8.01 -7.11
CA LEU A 155 -11.32 7.59 -6.02
C LEU A 155 -10.64 7.87 -4.68
N ILE A 156 -11.38 8.47 -3.73
CA ILE A 156 -10.87 8.69 -2.37
C ILE A 156 -11.41 7.59 -1.46
N LYS A 157 -10.52 6.79 -0.88
CA LYS A 157 -10.86 5.71 0.05
C LYS A 157 -10.57 6.12 1.49
N GLY A 158 -11.53 5.85 2.38
CA GLY A 158 -11.39 6.17 3.81
C GLY A 158 -12.38 7.25 4.25
N VAL A 159 -13.34 7.59 3.40
CA VAL A 159 -14.39 8.56 3.68
C VAL A 159 -15.51 7.90 4.45
N MET A 160 -15.93 8.50 5.59
CA MET A 160 -16.93 7.93 6.50
C MET A 160 -18.15 8.82 6.72
N CYS A 161 -18.11 10.08 6.28
CA CYS A 161 -19.24 10.98 6.41
C CYS A 161 -19.60 11.67 5.09
N ALA A 162 -20.82 12.21 5.02
CA ALA A 162 -21.35 12.82 3.81
C ALA A 162 -20.65 14.14 3.45
N ASP A 163 -20.20 14.89 4.45
CA ASP A 163 -19.53 16.18 4.23
C ASP A 163 -18.14 15.96 3.61
N ASP A 164 -17.38 14.99 4.10
CA ASP A 164 -16.09 14.61 3.48
C ASP A 164 -16.28 14.04 2.07
N ALA A 165 -17.37 13.31 1.84
CA ALA A 165 -17.68 12.82 0.49
C ALA A 165 -17.92 13.98 -0.49
N ARG A 166 -18.65 15.02 -0.07
CA ARG A 166 -18.85 16.23 -0.89
C ARG A 166 -17.54 16.98 -1.11
N ALA A 167 -16.77 17.19 -0.04
CA ALA A 167 -15.47 17.87 -0.13
C ALA A 167 -14.49 17.12 -1.05
N ALA A 168 -14.50 15.79 -1.04
CA ALA A 168 -13.69 14.98 -1.96
C ALA A 168 -14.07 15.22 -3.43
N LEU A 169 -15.37 15.28 -3.73
CA LEU A 169 -15.85 15.58 -5.09
C LEU A 169 -15.52 17.02 -5.49
N ASP A 170 -15.69 17.97 -4.60
CA ASP A 170 -15.35 19.39 -4.82
C ASP A 170 -13.84 19.58 -5.09
N ALA A 171 -13.00 18.76 -4.45
CA ALA A 171 -11.55 18.71 -4.69
C ALA A 171 -11.15 17.98 -6.00
N GLY A 172 -12.13 17.45 -6.74
CA GLY A 172 -11.93 16.85 -8.08
C GLY A 172 -11.87 15.34 -8.11
N ALA A 173 -12.29 14.64 -7.05
CA ALA A 173 -12.45 13.19 -7.09
C ALA A 173 -13.64 12.78 -7.97
N ASP A 174 -13.55 11.62 -8.62
CA ASP A 174 -14.65 11.01 -9.40
C ASP A 174 -15.60 10.20 -8.53
N GLY A 175 -15.21 9.87 -7.31
CA GLY A 175 -16.01 9.09 -6.36
C GLY A 175 -15.29 8.78 -5.07
N VAL A 176 -16.01 8.13 -4.15
CA VAL A 176 -15.49 7.75 -2.84
C VAL A 176 -15.69 6.27 -2.56
N VAL A 177 -14.81 5.69 -1.77
CA VAL A 177 -14.93 4.36 -1.19
C VAL A 177 -15.16 4.53 0.31
N VAL A 178 -16.37 4.23 0.78
CA VAL A 178 -16.73 4.28 2.19
C VAL A 178 -16.00 3.15 2.92
N SER A 179 -15.08 3.50 3.78
CA SER A 179 -14.21 2.55 4.46
C SER A 179 -13.63 3.14 5.74
N ASN A 180 -13.55 2.32 6.78
CA ASN A 180 -12.77 2.56 8.00
C ASN A 180 -11.56 1.62 8.09
N HIS A 181 -11.07 1.16 6.94
CA HIS A 181 -9.97 0.19 6.83
C HIS A 181 -10.26 -1.17 7.49
N GLY A 182 -11.54 -1.54 7.61
CA GLY A 182 -11.96 -2.74 8.33
C GLY A 182 -11.70 -2.67 9.85
N GLY A 183 -11.73 -1.47 10.44
CA GLY A 183 -11.41 -1.24 11.86
C GLY A 183 -9.92 -1.35 12.21
N ARG A 184 -9.04 -1.66 11.25
CA ARG A 184 -7.63 -1.94 11.48
C ARG A 184 -6.78 -0.72 11.89
N GLN A 185 -7.33 0.48 11.76
CA GLN A 185 -6.68 1.75 12.13
C GLN A 185 -7.24 2.35 13.43
N LEU A 186 -8.25 1.72 14.03
CA LEU A 186 -8.88 2.18 15.26
C LEU A 186 -8.33 1.50 16.52
N GLU A 187 -7.53 0.44 16.37
CA GLU A 187 -6.84 -0.22 17.47
C GLU A 187 -5.52 0.50 17.76
N GLY A 188 -5.59 1.50 18.60
CA GLY A 188 -4.47 2.24 19.19
C GLY A 188 -4.53 2.19 20.70
#